data_4ae6b698569e0dbfbe80871857c20898
#
_entry.id   4ae6b698569e0dbfbe80871857c20898
#
_cell.length_a   1.000
_cell.length_b   1.000
_cell.length_c   1.000
_cell.angle_alpha   90.00
_cell.angle_beta   90.00
_cell.angle_gamma   90.00
#
_symmetry.space_group_name_H-M   'P 1'
#
loop_
_entity.id
_entity.type
_entity.pdbx_description
1 polymer ?
#
loop_
_entity_poly.entity_id
_entity_poly.type
_entity_poly.pdbx_seq_one_letter_code
_entity_poly.pdbx_strand_id
1 'polypeptide(L)'
;DPQLIKQIFPYLTDATTTVAHARRCGWLSAQQLGITMLSQARQAGVQLLRGRLTTVDCYGGRINGVTVDTKNGVTKISTPALVNAAGPFAPELAQLCGLNLPIVLEGHVKISFNDPRHAVPRDAPLVIWNDEVTLPWSEEERDALAESPETHRLLKPFDAGVHGRPEGAGDTVLLYWTYDASGGELVFPVPYDPNYPEITIRGMSAVIPRLTEYFDQMPRPYVDGGYYAKTRENRPLVGPLPIEGAYICGAFSGFGIMTAMAGGDLLAAHVTGAALPNYAPAFLLSRYDDPAYETLISTKSTSGQL
;
A
#
# COMPACT_ATOMS: atom_id res chain seq x y z
N ASP A 1 -16.74 7.28 25.83
CA ASP A 1 -18.10 7.77 26.09
C ASP A 1 -18.86 7.84 24.77
N PRO A 2 -19.93 7.01 24.57
CA PRO A 2 -20.70 6.98 23.31
C PRO A 2 -21.38 8.32 23.00
N GLN A 3 -21.81 9.07 23.99
CA GLN A 3 -22.43 10.40 23.77
C GLN A 3 -21.42 11.40 23.20
N LEU A 4 -20.17 11.38 23.67
CA LEU A 4 -19.11 12.21 23.13
C LEU A 4 -18.77 11.82 21.69
N ILE A 5 -18.75 10.51 21.39
CA ILE A 5 -18.53 10.02 20.03
C ILE A 5 -19.60 10.59 19.10
N LYS A 6 -20.87 10.51 19.48
CA LYS A 6 -22.00 11.05 18.69
C LYS A 6 -21.95 12.57 18.53
N GLN A 7 -21.46 13.30 19.50
CA GLN A 7 -21.28 14.74 19.37
C GLN A 7 -20.19 15.12 18.38
N ILE A 8 -19.09 14.37 18.34
CA ILE A 8 -17.93 14.68 17.50
C ILE A 8 -18.08 14.04 16.11
N PHE A 9 -18.60 12.81 16.03
CA PHE A 9 -18.73 12.00 14.83
C PHE A 9 -20.17 11.47 14.67
N PRO A 10 -21.16 12.36 14.45
CA PRO A 10 -22.58 11.99 14.43
C PRO A 10 -22.96 11.01 13.30
N TYR A 11 -22.11 10.88 12.30
CA TYR A 11 -22.31 10.02 11.15
C TYR A 11 -21.85 8.55 11.36
N LEU A 12 -21.15 8.27 12.46
CA LEU A 12 -20.76 6.90 12.77
C LEU A 12 -21.94 6.10 13.35
N THR A 13 -21.90 4.81 13.12
CA THR A 13 -22.88 3.85 13.65
C THR A 13 -22.99 3.94 15.19
N ASP A 14 -24.18 3.68 15.72
CA ASP A 14 -24.43 3.62 17.17
C ASP A 14 -23.68 2.46 17.85
N ALA A 15 -23.23 1.47 17.07
CA ALA A 15 -22.40 0.38 17.57
C ALA A 15 -20.97 0.83 17.95
N THR A 16 -20.58 2.06 17.61
CA THR A 16 -19.24 2.59 17.92
C THR A 16 -19.06 2.80 19.42
N THR A 17 -18.24 1.99 20.05
CA THR A 17 -17.95 2.08 21.51
C THR A 17 -16.72 2.88 21.83
N THR A 18 -15.72 2.89 20.95
CA THR A 18 -14.43 3.55 21.17
C THR A 18 -13.92 4.16 19.87
N VAL A 19 -13.31 5.32 19.96
CA VAL A 19 -12.65 6.02 18.85
C VAL A 19 -11.26 6.47 19.28
N ALA A 20 -10.23 6.11 18.52
CA ALA A 20 -8.91 6.70 18.59
C ALA A 20 -8.81 7.82 17.54
N HIS A 21 -8.82 9.07 17.98
CA HIS A 21 -8.74 10.24 17.10
C HIS A 21 -7.32 10.79 17.01
N ALA A 22 -6.60 10.45 15.93
CA ALA A 22 -5.30 11.03 15.62
C ALA A 22 -5.49 12.45 15.04
N ARG A 23 -5.21 13.49 15.84
CA ARG A 23 -5.49 14.89 15.48
C ARG A 23 -4.41 15.55 14.62
N ARG A 24 -3.22 14.96 14.54
CA ARG A 24 -2.07 15.50 13.79
C ARG A 24 -1.69 14.60 12.63
N CYS A 25 -2.68 14.14 11.92
CA CYS A 25 -2.50 13.36 10.71
C CYS A 25 -3.49 13.81 9.64
N GLY A 26 -3.32 13.32 8.43
CA GLY A 26 -4.18 13.63 7.31
C GLY A 26 -3.72 12.86 6.08
N TRP A 27 -4.25 13.22 4.95
CA TRP A 27 -3.82 12.69 3.66
C TRP A 27 -3.31 13.80 2.76
N LEU A 28 -2.55 13.42 1.77
CA LEU A 28 -1.99 14.33 0.78
C LEU A 28 -2.02 13.67 -0.61
N SER A 29 -1.85 14.47 -1.63
CA SER A 29 -1.65 13.96 -2.99
C SER A 29 -0.24 13.41 -3.15
N ALA A 30 -0.12 12.08 -3.21
CA ALA A 30 1.16 11.41 -3.47
C ALA A 30 1.75 11.81 -4.83
N GLN A 31 0.91 12.08 -5.83
CA GLN A 31 1.34 12.55 -7.14
C GLN A 31 1.97 13.95 -7.06
N GLN A 32 1.33 14.89 -6.37
CA GLN A 32 1.88 16.24 -6.19
C GLN A 32 3.18 16.21 -5.40
N LEU A 33 3.26 15.40 -4.35
CA LEU A 33 4.49 15.19 -3.60
C LEU A 33 5.61 14.68 -4.51
N GLY A 34 5.34 13.62 -5.29
CA GLY A 34 6.31 13.04 -6.21
C GLY A 34 6.79 14.02 -7.29
N ILE A 35 5.86 14.81 -7.87
CA ILE A 35 6.21 15.86 -8.84
C ILE A 35 7.10 16.93 -8.22
N THR A 36 6.77 17.37 -6.99
CA THR A 36 7.57 18.39 -6.27
C THR A 36 8.97 17.88 -5.99
N MET A 37 9.09 16.65 -5.45
CA MET A 37 10.39 16.03 -5.18
C MET A 37 11.23 15.85 -6.46
N LEU A 38 10.61 15.37 -7.54
CA LEU A 38 11.30 15.21 -8.82
C LEU A 38 11.77 16.56 -9.38
N SER A 39 10.95 17.61 -9.24
CA SER A 39 11.33 18.96 -9.67
C SER A 39 12.56 19.46 -8.91
N GLN A 40 12.58 19.30 -7.58
CA GLN A 40 13.72 19.67 -6.76
C GLN A 40 14.97 18.85 -7.09
N ALA A 41 14.83 17.54 -7.28
CA ALA A 41 15.93 16.67 -7.68
C ALA A 41 16.54 17.10 -9.02
N ARG A 42 15.71 17.45 -10.00
CA ARG A 42 16.17 17.96 -11.30
C ARG A 42 16.90 19.30 -11.18
N GLN A 43 16.46 20.20 -10.33
CA GLN A 43 17.15 21.46 -10.03
C GLN A 43 18.54 21.20 -9.41
N ALA A 44 18.67 20.10 -8.66
CA ALA A 44 19.94 19.63 -8.11
C ALA A 44 20.79 18.81 -9.11
N GLY A 45 20.39 18.72 -10.38
CA GLY A 45 21.16 18.07 -11.44
C GLY A 45 20.78 16.61 -11.73
N VAL A 46 19.76 16.04 -11.07
CA VAL A 46 19.29 14.68 -11.35
C VAL A 46 18.64 14.61 -12.73
N GLN A 47 19.04 13.62 -13.52
CA GLN A 47 18.46 13.34 -14.83
C GLN A 47 17.41 12.23 -14.73
N LEU A 48 16.25 12.44 -15.36
CA LEU A 48 15.21 11.43 -15.51
C LEU A 48 15.32 10.78 -16.88
N LEU A 49 15.68 9.50 -16.92
CA LEU A 49 15.65 8.68 -18.11
C LEU A 49 14.41 7.79 -18.09
N ARG A 50 13.58 7.86 -19.15
CA ARG A 50 12.45 6.94 -19.33
C ARG A 50 12.88 5.75 -20.14
N GLY A 51 12.75 4.55 -19.56
CA GLY A 51 13.13 3.32 -20.23
C GLY A 51 12.93 2.12 -19.30
N ARG A 52 13.19 0.92 -19.83
CA ARG A 52 13.21 -0.33 -19.09
C ARG A 52 14.67 -0.74 -18.85
N LEU A 53 15.06 -0.92 -17.61
CA LEU A 53 16.33 -1.53 -17.27
C LEU A 53 16.31 -3.01 -17.66
N THR A 54 17.25 -3.42 -18.50
CA THR A 54 17.29 -4.76 -19.06
C THR A 54 18.47 -5.59 -18.58
N THR A 55 19.57 -4.93 -18.17
CA THR A 55 20.77 -5.60 -17.71
C THR A 55 21.49 -4.77 -16.65
N VAL A 56 22.01 -5.45 -15.64
CA VAL A 56 22.95 -4.88 -14.67
C VAL A 56 24.31 -5.54 -14.86
N ASP A 57 25.34 -4.74 -15.05
CA ASP A 57 26.72 -5.20 -15.11
C ASP A 57 27.27 -5.34 -13.69
N CYS A 58 27.38 -6.59 -13.22
CA CYS A 58 27.83 -6.97 -11.88
C CYS A 58 29.14 -7.75 -11.92
N TYR A 59 30.07 -7.38 -12.77
CA TYR A 59 31.36 -8.08 -12.90
C TYR A 59 32.27 -7.82 -11.69
N GLY A 60 32.92 -8.87 -11.20
CA GLY A 60 33.85 -8.77 -10.07
C GLY A 60 33.18 -8.54 -8.72
N GLY A 61 31.89 -8.90 -8.58
CA GLY A 61 31.15 -8.72 -7.30
C GLY A 61 30.74 -7.29 -7.01
N ARG A 62 30.78 -6.40 -8.03
CA ARG A 62 30.44 -4.97 -7.87
C ARG A 62 29.66 -4.46 -9.08
N ILE A 63 28.93 -3.38 -8.86
CA ILE A 63 28.21 -2.66 -9.93
C ILE A 63 29.20 -1.89 -10.77
N ASN A 64 29.12 -2.07 -12.12
CA ASN A 64 29.91 -1.32 -13.10
C ASN A 64 29.03 -0.49 -14.03
N GLY A 65 27.76 -0.84 -14.19
CA GLY A 65 26.84 -0.13 -15.04
C GLY A 65 25.51 -0.84 -15.23
N VAL A 66 24.66 -0.19 -16.03
CA VAL A 66 23.35 -0.70 -16.39
C VAL A 66 23.05 -0.46 -17.87
N THR A 67 22.17 -1.28 -18.43
CA THR A 67 21.63 -1.10 -19.78
C THR A 67 20.14 -0.81 -19.68
N VAL A 68 19.72 0.26 -20.34
CA VAL A 68 18.33 0.72 -20.36
C VAL A 68 17.82 0.75 -21.79
N ASP A 69 16.73 0.07 -22.06
CA ASP A 69 16.00 0.17 -23.33
C ASP A 69 15.06 1.38 -23.25
N THR A 70 15.24 2.32 -24.15
CA THR A 70 14.48 3.56 -24.23
C THR A 70 13.78 3.67 -25.57
N LYS A 71 12.81 4.58 -25.69
CA LYS A 71 12.16 4.86 -26.98
C LYS A 71 13.12 5.28 -28.10
N ASN A 72 14.34 5.71 -27.76
CA ASN A 72 15.38 6.15 -28.69
C ASN A 72 16.46 5.08 -28.91
N GLY A 73 16.26 3.86 -28.41
CA GLY A 73 17.20 2.75 -28.47
C GLY A 73 17.87 2.46 -27.13
N VAL A 74 18.83 1.54 -27.19
CA VAL A 74 19.54 1.04 -26.01
C VAL A 74 20.57 2.07 -25.53
N THR A 75 20.52 2.37 -24.24
CA THR A 75 21.46 3.28 -23.57
C THR A 75 22.23 2.51 -22.52
N LYS A 76 23.56 2.59 -22.54
CA LYS A 76 24.44 2.04 -21.49
C LYS A 76 24.88 3.17 -20.58
N ILE A 77 24.80 2.94 -19.29
CA ILE A 77 25.20 3.91 -18.25
C ILE A 77 26.26 3.25 -17.38
N SER A 78 27.47 3.79 -17.39
CA SER A 78 28.52 3.39 -16.45
C SER A 78 28.27 4.06 -15.10
N THR A 79 28.19 3.27 -14.04
CA THR A 79 27.97 3.76 -12.68
C THR A 79 28.53 2.77 -11.66
N PRO A 80 29.16 3.23 -10.57
CA PRO A 80 29.60 2.38 -9.48
C PRO A 80 28.49 2.09 -8.45
N ALA A 81 27.28 2.69 -8.62
CA ALA A 81 26.21 2.54 -7.66
C ALA A 81 24.86 2.40 -8.36
N LEU A 82 24.05 1.47 -7.88
CA LEU A 82 22.68 1.20 -8.32
C LEU A 82 21.76 1.09 -7.10
N VAL A 83 20.70 1.87 -7.10
CA VAL A 83 19.62 1.77 -6.10
C VAL A 83 18.42 1.09 -6.73
N ASN A 84 18.03 -0.04 -6.15
CA ASN A 84 16.77 -0.70 -6.46
C ASN A 84 15.64 -0.05 -5.66
N ALA A 85 14.91 0.85 -6.29
CA ALA A 85 13.69 1.48 -5.75
C ALA A 85 12.47 1.17 -6.62
N ALA A 86 12.44 -0.03 -7.22
CA ALA A 86 11.49 -0.43 -8.26
C ALA A 86 10.12 -0.86 -7.71
N GLY A 87 9.84 -0.68 -6.41
CA GLY A 87 8.56 -1.03 -5.80
C GLY A 87 8.21 -2.51 -6.01
N PRO A 88 7.07 -2.83 -6.65
CA PRO A 88 6.68 -4.22 -6.87
C PRO A 88 7.62 -4.97 -7.85
N PHE A 89 8.40 -4.27 -8.66
CA PHE A 89 9.41 -4.87 -9.54
C PHE A 89 10.78 -5.06 -8.88
N ALA A 90 10.92 -4.73 -7.59
CA ALA A 90 12.20 -4.84 -6.90
C ALA A 90 12.76 -6.27 -6.87
N PRO A 91 11.97 -7.35 -6.71
CA PRO A 91 12.47 -8.72 -6.83
C PRO A 91 13.02 -9.03 -8.22
N GLU A 92 12.29 -8.64 -9.28
CA GLU A 92 12.70 -8.86 -10.67
C GLU A 92 14.02 -8.14 -10.98
N LEU A 93 14.17 -6.88 -10.53
CA LEU A 93 15.41 -6.12 -10.70
C LEU A 93 16.58 -6.76 -9.94
N ALA A 94 16.36 -7.25 -8.74
CA ALA A 94 17.40 -7.92 -7.96
C ALA A 94 17.91 -9.20 -8.64
N GLN A 95 17.03 -9.94 -9.32
CA GLN A 95 17.41 -11.13 -10.09
C GLN A 95 18.37 -10.82 -11.25
N LEU A 96 18.34 -9.61 -11.81
CA LEU A 96 19.33 -9.19 -12.81
C LEU A 96 20.75 -9.13 -12.23
N CYS A 97 20.86 -9.09 -10.91
CA CYS A 97 22.13 -9.16 -10.16
C CYS A 97 22.35 -10.55 -9.52
N GLY A 98 21.52 -11.54 -9.79
CA GLY A 98 21.56 -12.85 -9.16
C GLY A 98 21.15 -12.89 -7.70
N LEU A 99 20.41 -11.87 -7.22
CA LEU A 99 19.96 -11.75 -5.83
C LEU A 99 18.46 -12.10 -5.73
N ASN A 100 18.12 -12.79 -4.64
CA ASN A 100 16.73 -13.00 -4.24
C ASN A 100 16.41 -12.10 -3.04
N LEU A 101 15.30 -11.38 -3.13
CA LEU A 101 14.80 -10.53 -2.04
C LEU A 101 13.61 -11.20 -1.36
N PRO A 102 13.51 -11.17 -0.03
CA PRO A 102 12.38 -11.71 0.72
C PRO A 102 11.17 -10.74 0.65
N ILE A 103 10.76 -10.40 -0.56
CA ILE A 103 9.65 -9.50 -0.83
C ILE A 103 8.50 -10.30 -1.41
N VAL A 104 7.33 -10.13 -0.83
CA VAL A 104 6.06 -10.64 -1.32
C VAL A 104 5.23 -9.48 -1.84
N LEU A 105 4.38 -9.75 -2.83
CA LEU A 105 3.47 -8.78 -3.42
C LEU A 105 2.05 -9.10 -2.98
N GLU A 106 1.32 -8.09 -2.59
CA GLU A 106 -0.07 -8.19 -2.16
C GLU A 106 -0.90 -7.14 -2.90
N GLY A 107 -1.89 -7.60 -3.65
CA GLY A 107 -2.77 -6.73 -4.42
C GLY A 107 -3.74 -5.98 -3.49
N HIS A 108 -3.79 -4.67 -3.61
CA HIS A 108 -4.71 -3.82 -2.87
C HIS A 108 -5.55 -3.01 -3.84
N VAL A 109 -6.86 -3.04 -3.64
CA VAL A 109 -7.84 -2.38 -4.49
C VAL A 109 -8.62 -1.36 -3.68
N LYS A 110 -9.02 -0.29 -4.33
CA LYS A 110 -9.87 0.77 -3.78
C LYS A 110 -10.94 1.15 -4.78
N ILE A 111 -12.01 1.72 -4.28
CA ILE A 111 -13.04 2.32 -5.11
C ILE A 111 -13.16 3.81 -4.85
N SER A 112 -13.53 4.55 -5.89
CA SER A 112 -13.93 5.94 -5.77
C SER A 112 -15.22 6.19 -6.53
N PHE A 113 -16.11 6.96 -5.95
CA PHE A 113 -17.36 7.36 -6.57
C PHE A 113 -17.80 8.74 -6.09
N ASN A 114 -18.66 9.39 -6.86
CA ASN A 114 -19.30 10.62 -6.41
C ASN A 114 -20.43 10.29 -5.44
N ASP A 115 -20.46 11.01 -4.33
CA ASP A 115 -21.44 10.88 -3.25
C ASP A 115 -22.46 12.04 -3.26
N PRO A 116 -23.38 12.10 -4.25
CA PRO A 116 -24.36 13.18 -4.35
C PRO A 116 -25.38 13.17 -3.20
N ARG A 117 -25.46 12.07 -2.45
CA ARG A 117 -26.30 11.96 -1.26
C ARG A 117 -25.63 12.48 0.00
N HIS A 118 -24.33 12.84 -0.10
CA HIS A 118 -23.52 13.29 1.04
C HIS A 118 -23.60 12.33 2.24
N ALA A 119 -23.57 11.01 1.95
CA ALA A 119 -23.58 9.98 2.95
C ALA A 119 -22.32 10.03 3.82
N VAL A 120 -21.19 10.39 3.22
CA VAL A 120 -19.92 10.63 3.91
C VAL A 120 -19.69 12.13 4.04
N PRO A 121 -19.68 12.71 5.26
CA PRO A 121 -19.43 14.14 5.45
C PRO A 121 -18.10 14.59 4.86
N ARG A 122 -18.07 15.78 4.27
CA ARG A 122 -16.87 16.31 3.59
C ARG A 122 -15.72 16.67 4.56
N ASP A 123 -16.04 16.88 5.82
CA ASP A 123 -15.11 17.15 6.92
C ASP A 123 -14.76 15.89 7.72
N ALA A 124 -15.27 14.73 7.31
CA ALA A 124 -14.90 13.47 7.96
C ALA A 124 -13.40 13.18 7.78
N PRO A 125 -12.70 12.77 8.83
CA PRO A 125 -11.35 12.23 8.70
C PRO A 125 -11.37 10.89 7.95
N LEU A 126 -10.18 10.32 7.69
CA LEU A 126 -10.09 8.91 7.33
C LEU A 126 -10.64 8.08 8.50
N VAL A 127 -11.69 7.33 8.23
CA VAL A 127 -12.31 6.42 9.20
C VAL A 127 -11.87 5.00 8.89
N ILE A 128 -11.37 4.30 9.91
CA ILE A 128 -10.93 2.91 9.83
C ILE A 128 -11.68 2.12 10.89
N TRP A 129 -12.30 1.01 10.50
CA TRP A 129 -13.02 0.12 11.39
C TRP A 129 -12.17 -1.09 11.75
N ASN A 130 -11.95 -1.32 13.04
CA ASN A 130 -11.04 -2.34 13.54
C ASN A 130 -11.72 -3.60 14.07
N ASP A 131 -13.01 -3.74 13.85
CA ASP A 131 -13.75 -4.96 14.19
C ASP A 131 -14.20 -5.68 12.92
N GLU A 132 -14.54 -6.96 13.04
CA GLU A 132 -15.17 -7.73 11.97
C GLU A 132 -16.46 -7.07 11.51
N VAL A 133 -16.78 -7.25 10.24
CA VAL A 133 -17.99 -6.68 9.62
C VAL A 133 -18.82 -7.78 9.01
N THR A 134 -20.08 -7.89 9.43
CA THR A 134 -21.10 -8.66 8.71
C THR A 134 -21.84 -7.72 7.76
N LEU A 135 -21.89 -8.11 6.47
CA LEU A 135 -22.54 -7.29 5.46
C LEU A 135 -24.05 -7.23 5.69
N PRO A 136 -24.66 -6.04 5.56
CA PRO A 136 -26.10 -5.88 5.71
C PRO A 136 -26.83 -6.31 4.43
N TRP A 137 -27.29 -7.52 4.41
CA TRP A 137 -28.14 -8.10 3.37
C TRP A 137 -29.60 -8.13 3.82
N SER A 138 -30.56 -7.91 2.94
CA SER A 138 -31.98 -8.18 3.19
C SER A 138 -32.22 -9.71 3.37
N GLU A 139 -33.38 -10.11 3.86
CA GLU A 139 -33.73 -11.51 3.95
C GLU A 139 -33.73 -12.20 2.57
N GLU A 140 -34.30 -11.56 1.57
CA GLU A 140 -34.33 -12.05 0.19
C GLU A 140 -32.92 -12.21 -0.41
N GLU A 141 -32.05 -11.22 -0.20
CA GLU A 141 -30.65 -11.30 -0.63
C GLU A 141 -29.89 -12.42 0.09
N ARG A 142 -30.13 -12.62 1.40
CA ARG A 142 -29.51 -13.71 2.17
C ARG A 142 -29.91 -15.08 1.63
N ASP A 143 -31.19 -15.28 1.34
CA ASP A 143 -31.69 -16.52 0.78
C ASP A 143 -31.03 -16.82 -0.57
N ALA A 144 -30.98 -15.83 -1.45
CA ALA A 144 -30.33 -15.96 -2.75
C ALA A 144 -28.81 -16.24 -2.64
N LEU A 145 -28.12 -15.58 -1.71
CA LEU A 145 -26.69 -15.80 -1.47
C LEU A 145 -26.40 -17.18 -0.85
N ALA A 146 -27.36 -17.76 -0.13
CA ALA A 146 -27.23 -19.08 0.49
C ALA A 146 -27.36 -20.24 -0.51
N GLU A 147 -27.93 -20.00 -1.69
CA GLU A 147 -28.13 -21.03 -2.72
C GLU A 147 -26.82 -21.51 -3.37
N SER A 148 -25.79 -20.67 -3.40
CA SER A 148 -24.50 -20.99 -4.03
C SER A 148 -23.35 -21.01 -3.03
N PRO A 149 -22.52 -22.07 -3.02
CA PRO A 149 -21.30 -22.10 -2.21
C PRO A 149 -20.35 -20.92 -2.47
N GLU A 150 -20.35 -20.38 -3.68
CA GLU A 150 -19.49 -19.27 -4.09
C GLU A 150 -19.88 -17.95 -3.41
N THR A 151 -21.19 -17.72 -3.26
CA THR A 151 -21.74 -16.52 -2.62
C THR A 151 -21.95 -16.69 -1.12
N HIS A 152 -22.03 -17.91 -0.60
CA HIS A 152 -22.23 -18.19 0.82
C HIS A 152 -21.17 -17.54 1.72
N ARG A 153 -19.96 -17.30 1.21
CA ARG A 153 -18.90 -16.55 1.93
C ARG A 153 -19.33 -15.13 2.30
N LEU A 154 -20.21 -14.51 1.51
CA LEU A 154 -20.70 -13.14 1.72
C LEU A 154 -21.65 -13.01 2.91
N LEU A 155 -22.13 -14.14 3.45
CA LEU A 155 -22.96 -14.20 4.64
C LEU A 155 -22.17 -14.31 5.94
N LYS A 156 -20.86 -14.55 5.84
CA LYS A 156 -19.96 -14.66 7.00
C LYS A 156 -19.40 -13.28 7.36
N PRO A 157 -18.93 -13.11 8.61
CA PRO A 157 -18.14 -11.94 8.95
C PRO A 157 -16.89 -11.84 8.08
N PHE A 158 -16.58 -10.63 7.70
CA PHE A 158 -15.33 -10.25 7.03
C PHE A 158 -14.35 -9.69 8.06
N ASP A 159 -13.05 -9.86 7.80
CA ASP A 159 -12.01 -9.30 8.64
C ASP A 159 -12.13 -7.78 8.78
N ALA A 160 -11.63 -7.26 9.89
CA ALA A 160 -11.51 -5.83 10.15
C ALA A 160 -10.76 -5.07 9.04
N GLY A 161 -10.86 -3.75 9.05
CA GLY A 161 -10.03 -2.91 8.19
C GLY A 161 -10.78 -2.22 7.05
N VAL A 162 -12.13 -2.30 6.98
CA VAL A 162 -12.84 -1.43 6.05
C VAL A 162 -12.61 0.03 6.44
N HIS A 163 -12.25 0.86 5.48
CA HIS A 163 -11.95 2.26 5.73
C HIS A 163 -12.30 3.15 4.53
N GLY A 164 -12.46 4.42 4.83
CA GLY A 164 -12.81 5.39 3.80
C GLY A 164 -12.68 6.83 4.25
N ARG A 165 -12.72 7.72 3.28
CA ARG A 165 -12.62 9.16 3.49
C ARG A 165 -13.19 9.95 2.31
N PRO A 166 -13.54 11.21 2.51
CA PRO A 166 -13.77 12.12 1.39
C PRO A 166 -12.47 12.36 0.61
N GLU A 167 -12.57 12.66 -0.68
CA GLU A 167 -11.42 12.92 -1.55
C GLU A 167 -11.57 14.27 -2.26
N GLY A 168 -10.49 15.05 -2.28
CA GLY A 168 -10.44 16.33 -2.97
C GLY A 168 -11.45 17.36 -2.45
N ALA A 169 -11.78 18.36 -3.29
CA ALA A 169 -12.73 19.42 -2.96
C ALA A 169 -14.17 19.14 -3.46
N GLY A 170 -14.36 18.09 -4.26
CA GLY A 170 -15.67 17.69 -4.80
C GLY A 170 -16.37 16.66 -3.92
N ASP A 171 -17.37 15.99 -4.49
CA ASP A 171 -18.19 15.00 -3.78
C ASP A 171 -17.60 13.58 -3.84
N THR A 172 -16.37 13.41 -4.29
CA THR A 172 -15.75 12.10 -4.40
C THR A 172 -15.45 11.52 -3.01
N VAL A 173 -15.74 10.23 -2.86
CA VAL A 173 -15.39 9.41 -1.71
C VAL A 173 -14.48 8.29 -2.16
N LEU A 174 -13.49 7.95 -1.32
CA LEU A 174 -12.65 6.77 -1.47
C LEU A 174 -12.99 5.77 -0.38
N LEU A 175 -13.20 4.51 -0.77
CA LEU A 175 -13.38 3.39 0.13
C LEU A 175 -12.36 2.29 -0.19
N TYR A 176 -11.91 1.63 0.86
CA TYR A 176 -10.90 0.57 0.81
C TYR A 176 -11.30 -0.58 1.71
N TRP A 177 -11.03 -1.79 1.28
CA TRP A 177 -11.09 -2.95 2.17
C TRP A 177 -10.24 -4.08 1.62
N THR A 178 -9.28 -4.52 2.38
CA THR A 178 -8.40 -5.64 1.99
C THR A 178 -8.90 -6.93 2.61
N TYR A 179 -10.10 -7.36 2.24
CA TYR A 179 -10.69 -8.61 2.72
C TYR A 179 -10.27 -9.84 1.91
N ASP A 180 -9.67 -9.64 0.76
CA ASP A 180 -9.23 -10.69 -0.17
C ASP A 180 -7.86 -10.30 -0.74
N ALA A 181 -6.87 -10.19 0.15
CA ALA A 181 -5.50 -9.91 -0.24
C ALA A 181 -4.87 -11.19 -0.78
N SER A 182 -5.02 -11.43 -2.06
CA SER A 182 -4.29 -12.51 -2.73
C SER A 182 -2.87 -12.07 -3.05
N GLY A 183 -1.89 -12.75 -2.47
CA GLY A 183 -0.53 -12.74 -2.99
C GLY A 183 -0.50 -13.44 -4.35
N GLY A 184 0.18 -12.88 -5.34
CA GLY A 184 0.17 -13.47 -6.67
C GLY A 184 1.21 -12.87 -7.62
N GLU A 185 1.15 -13.30 -8.86
CA GLU A 185 1.95 -12.74 -9.94
C GLU A 185 1.62 -11.26 -10.15
N LEU A 186 2.63 -10.50 -10.55
CA LEU A 186 2.50 -9.09 -10.87
C LEU A 186 1.73 -8.91 -12.19
N VAL A 187 0.46 -8.58 -12.10
CA VAL A 187 -0.45 -8.38 -13.24
C VAL A 187 -1.06 -6.98 -13.18
N PHE A 188 -1.10 -6.29 -14.29
CA PHE A 188 -1.75 -4.98 -14.42
C PHE A 188 -2.79 -4.98 -15.53
N PRO A 189 -3.99 -4.39 -15.28
CA PRO A 189 -4.46 -3.85 -13.98
C PRO A 189 -4.55 -4.93 -12.91
N VAL A 190 -4.49 -4.52 -11.63
CA VAL A 190 -4.62 -5.45 -10.49
C VAL A 190 -5.97 -6.17 -10.61
N PRO A 191 -6.01 -7.50 -10.63
CA PRO A 191 -7.27 -8.23 -10.64
C PRO A 191 -8.04 -8.02 -9.33
N TYR A 192 -9.35 -8.00 -9.42
CA TYR A 192 -10.22 -7.86 -8.25
C TYR A 192 -11.53 -8.64 -8.44
N ASP A 193 -12.18 -8.99 -7.34
CA ASP A 193 -13.51 -9.57 -7.33
C ASP A 193 -14.52 -8.60 -7.97
N PRO A 194 -15.28 -8.98 -8.99
CA PRO A 194 -16.32 -8.12 -9.57
C PRO A 194 -17.30 -7.54 -8.55
N ASN A 195 -17.51 -8.24 -7.43
CA ASN A 195 -18.39 -7.79 -6.34
C ASN A 195 -17.68 -6.83 -5.36
N TYR A 196 -16.38 -6.60 -5.51
CA TYR A 196 -15.59 -5.75 -4.61
C TYR A 196 -16.23 -4.38 -4.34
N PRO A 197 -16.77 -3.66 -5.35
CA PRO A 197 -17.42 -2.38 -5.13
C PRO A 197 -18.61 -2.47 -4.17
N GLU A 198 -19.50 -3.43 -4.39
CA GLU A 198 -20.68 -3.63 -3.55
C GLU A 198 -20.30 -4.07 -2.14
N ILE A 199 -19.42 -5.05 -2.02
CA ILE A 199 -18.93 -5.55 -0.73
C ILE A 199 -18.33 -4.40 0.09
N THR A 200 -17.51 -3.55 -0.54
CA THR A 200 -16.84 -2.44 0.13
C THR A 200 -17.84 -1.35 0.57
N ILE A 201 -18.84 -1.02 -0.25
CA ILE A 201 -19.88 -0.05 0.12
C ILE A 201 -20.75 -0.60 1.25
N ARG A 202 -21.18 -1.88 1.17
CA ARG A 202 -21.96 -2.54 2.23
C ARG A 202 -21.13 -2.65 3.52
N GLY A 203 -19.86 -3.00 3.42
CA GLY A 203 -18.97 -3.05 4.58
C GLY A 203 -18.84 -1.68 5.25
N MET A 204 -18.60 -0.63 4.48
CA MET A 204 -18.49 0.72 5.02
C MET A 204 -19.83 1.26 5.54
N SER A 205 -20.97 0.77 5.07
CA SER A 205 -22.29 1.15 5.61
C SER A 205 -22.53 0.66 7.03
N ALA A 206 -21.84 -0.39 7.46
CA ALA A 206 -21.84 -0.81 8.86
C ALA A 206 -21.17 0.21 9.78
N VAL A 207 -20.31 1.06 9.22
CA VAL A 207 -19.57 2.12 9.91
C VAL A 207 -20.25 3.48 9.74
N ILE A 208 -20.64 3.80 8.52
CA ILE A 208 -21.36 5.03 8.13
C ILE A 208 -22.73 4.63 7.58
N PRO A 209 -23.77 4.52 8.42
CA PRO A 209 -25.07 3.95 8.04
C PRO A 209 -25.75 4.61 6.85
N ARG A 210 -25.51 5.90 6.61
CA ARG A 210 -26.09 6.60 5.46
C ARG A 210 -25.67 6.04 4.10
N LEU A 211 -24.59 5.24 4.01
CA LEU A 211 -24.21 4.55 2.79
C LEU A 211 -25.24 3.48 2.36
N THR A 212 -26.13 3.04 3.25
CA THR A 212 -27.28 2.18 2.90
C THR A 212 -28.22 2.83 1.87
N GLU A 213 -28.24 4.16 1.82
CA GLU A 213 -29.02 4.89 0.82
C GLU A 213 -28.65 4.56 -0.64
N TYR A 214 -27.50 3.92 -0.86
CA TYR A 214 -27.01 3.50 -2.17
C TYR A 214 -27.40 2.06 -2.55
N PHE A 215 -28.00 1.27 -1.67
CA PHE A 215 -28.27 -0.14 -1.95
C PHE A 215 -29.28 -0.35 -3.09
N ASP A 216 -30.32 0.50 -3.17
CA ASP A 216 -31.29 0.43 -4.25
C ASP A 216 -30.71 0.92 -5.60
N GLN A 217 -29.71 1.76 -5.57
CA GLN A 217 -29.06 2.33 -6.74
C GLN A 217 -27.56 2.46 -6.50
N MET A 218 -26.89 1.30 -6.59
CA MET A 218 -25.45 1.22 -6.38
C MET A 218 -24.70 2.13 -7.37
N PRO A 219 -23.80 3.01 -6.91
CA PRO A 219 -22.99 3.82 -7.79
C PRO A 219 -22.08 2.93 -8.64
N ARG A 220 -21.69 3.40 -9.81
CA ARG A 220 -20.64 2.78 -10.62
C ARG A 220 -19.29 3.39 -10.24
N PRO A 221 -18.53 2.79 -9.34
CA PRO A 221 -17.29 3.38 -8.91
C PRO A 221 -16.20 3.16 -9.95
N TYR A 222 -15.22 4.04 -9.94
CA TYR A 222 -13.92 3.77 -10.51
C TYR A 222 -13.15 2.85 -9.56
N VAL A 223 -12.67 1.74 -10.10
CA VAL A 223 -11.85 0.77 -9.36
C VAL A 223 -10.40 0.96 -9.76
N ASP A 224 -9.52 1.10 -8.79
CA ASP A 224 -8.08 1.25 -8.98
C ASP A 224 -7.34 0.39 -7.96
N GLY A 225 -6.13 -0.01 -8.28
CA GLY A 225 -5.34 -0.86 -7.39
C GLY A 225 -3.86 -0.78 -7.66
N GLY A 226 -3.10 -1.33 -6.72
CA GLY A 226 -1.65 -1.46 -6.79
C GLY A 226 -1.17 -2.62 -5.94
N TYR A 227 0.13 -2.86 -5.99
CA TYR A 227 0.73 -3.89 -5.17
C TYR A 227 1.50 -3.27 -4.01
N TYR A 228 1.24 -3.76 -2.82
CA TYR A 228 2.14 -3.56 -1.69
C TYR A 228 3.29 -4.54 -1.82
N ALA A 229 4.48 -4.01 -1.98
CA ALA A 229 5.72 -4.77 -1.85
C ALA A 229 6.12 -4.77 -0.37
N LYS A 230 6.17 -5.94 0.25
CA LYS A 230 6.38 -6.08 1.69
C LYS A 230 7.26 -7.27 2.04
N THR A 231 7.96 -7.17 3.14
CA THR A 231 8.57 -8.32 3.80
C THR A 231 7.53 -9.03 4.67
N ARG A 232 7.82 -10.26 5.08
CA ARG A 232 6.92 -11.04 5.93
C ARG A 232 6.49 -10.31 7.21
N GLU A 233 7.41 -9.56 7.80
CA GLU A 233 7.19 -8.81 9.05
C GLU A 233 6.81 -7.35 8.84
N ASN A 234 6.50 -6.95 7.60
CA ASN A 234 6.14 -5.57 7.22
C ASN A 234 7.22 -4.51 7.52
N ARG A 235 8.49 -4.90 7.56
CA ARG A 235 9.61 -3.97 7.79
C ARG A 235 10.35 -3.70 6.49
N PRO A 236 10.53 -2.43 6.09
CA PRO A 236 11.22 -2.08 4.85
C PRO A 236 12.64 -2.66 4.74
N LEU A 237 13.12 -2.69 3.51
CA LEU A 237 14.50 -2.94 3.16
C LEU A 237 15.14 -1.63 2.68
N VAL A 238 16.12 -1.13 3.43
CA VAL A 238 16.84 0.10 3.10
C VAL A 238 18.32 -0.06 3.47
N GLY A 239 19.19 -0.02 2.46
CA GLY A 239 20.62 -0.13 2.65
C GLY A 239 21.35 -0.94 1.58
N PRO A 240 22.61 -1.34 1.82
CA PRO A 240 23.41 -2.10 0.88
C PRO A 240 22.87 -3.52 0.68
N LEU A 241 23.08 -4.03 -0.53
CA LEU A 241 22.90 -5.43 -0.91
C LEU A 241 24.26 -6.15 -0.94
N PRO A 242 24.28 -7.50 -1.05
CA PRO A 242 25.54 -8.30 -1.04
C PRO A 242 26.47 -8.08 -2.24
N ILE A 243 26.22 -7.10 -3.08
CA ILE A 243 27.05 -6.69 -4.22
C ILE A 243 27.53 -5.27 -3.97
N GLU A 244 28.83 -5.03 -4.07
CA GLU A 244 29.41 -3.70 -3.88
C GLU A 244 28.76 -2.67 -4.81
N GLY A 245 28.31 -1.56 -4.25
CA GLY A 245 27.59 -0.50 -4.99
C GLY A 245 26.12 -0.81 -5.29
N ALA A 246 25.59 -1.96 -4.89
CA ALA A 246 24.16 -2.25 -4.99
C ALA A 246 23.45 -1.90 -3.69
N TYR A 247 22.32 -1.20 -3.81
CA TYR A 247 21.49 -0.76 -2.69
C TYR A 247 20.01 -1.05 -2.96
N ILE A 248 19.22 -1.10 -1.90
CA ILE A 248 17.76 -1.20 -1.97
C ILE A 248 17.09 -0.10 -1.15
N CYS A 249 15.97 0.41 -1.64
CA CYS A 249 15.03 1.25 -0.91
C CYS A 249 13.62 0.81 -1.28
N GLY A 250 13.04 -0.11 -0.52
CA GLY A 250 11.78 -0.75 -0.91
C GLY A 250 11.12 -1.55 0.19
N ALA A 251 10.09 -2.29 -0.19
CA ALA A 251 9.27 -3.11 0.70
C ALA A 251 8.62 -2.31 1.85
N PHE A 252 8.14 -1.10 1.53
CA PHE A 252 7.51 -0.21 2.51
C PHE A 252 6.08 -0.59 2.88
N SER A 253 5.54 -1.66 2.29
CA SER A 253 4.19 -2.12 2.58
C SER A 253 3.13 -1.02 2.33
N GLY A 254 2.10 -0.91 3.16
CA GLY A 254 1.11 0.17 3.13
C GLY A 254 1.60 1.50 3.73
N PHE A 255 2.82 1.54 4.30
CA PHE A 255 3.36 2.70 5.02
C PHE A 255 4.26 3.60 4.17
N GLY A 256 4.38 3.32 2.86
CA GLY A 256 5.35 3.98 1.98
C GLY A 256 5.30 5.50 2.03
N ILE A 257 4.11 6.10 1.94
CA ILE A 257 3.97 7.56 1.93
C ILE A 257 4.43 8.21 3.25
N MET A 258 4.26 7.51 4.37
CA MET A 258 4.66 8.00 5.69
C MET A 258 6.16 7.87 5.95
N THR A 259 6.80 6.88 5.34
CA THR A 259 8.19 6.48 5.66
C THR A 259 9.18 6.76 4.54
N ALA A 260 8.70 7.13 3.34
CA ALA A 260 9.56 7.34 2.16
C ALA A 260 10.66 8.38 2.38
N MET A 261 10.36 9.48 3.11
CA MET A 261 11.36 10.52 3.40
C MET A 261 12.48 9.98 4.27
N ALA A 262 12.13 9.32 5.38
CA ALA A 262 13.11 8.71 6.28
C ALA A 262 13.89 7.58 5.59
N GLY A 263 13.23 6.81 4.72
CA GLY A 263 13.88 5.79 3.89
C GLY A 263 14.89 6.40 2.91
N GLY A 264 14.53 7.52 2.29
CA GLY A 264 15.43 8.27 1.40
C GLY A 264 16.67 8.81 2.14
N ASP A 265 16.48 9.40 3.31
CA ASP A 265 17.58 9.92 4.14
C ASP A 265 18.52 8.78 4.61
N LEU A 266 17.94 7.68 5.08
CA LEU A 266 18.72 6.51 5.49
C LEU A 266 19.50 5.91 4.32
N LEU A 267 18.88 5.80 3.15
CA LEU A 267 19.57 5.33 1.95
C LEU A 267 20.70 6.27 1.55
N ALA A 268 20.46 7.58 1.56
CA ALA A 268 21.48 8.58 1.24
C ALA A 268 22.69 8.47 2.17
N ALA A 269 22.46 8.24 3.48
CA ALA A 269 23.53 8.01 4.44
C ALA A 269 24.35 6.75 4.10
N HIS A 270 23.71 5.66 3.71
CA HIS A 270 24.40 4.44 3.26
C HIS A 270 25.24 4.69 1.99
N VAL A 271 24.69 5.38 1.00
CA VAL A 271 25.37 5.63 -0.29
C VAL A 271 26.55 6.59 -0.14
N THR A 272 26.42 7.59 0.73
CA THR A 272 27.46 8.62 0.92
C THR A 272 28.46 8.31 2.02
N GLY A 273 28.25 7.25 2.77
CA GLY A 273 29.10 6.91 3.94
C GLY A 273 28.90 7.87 5.13
N ALA A 274 27.76 8.55 5.21
CA ALA A 274 27.44 9.41 6.33
C ALA A 274 27.14 8.62 7.61
N ALA A 275 27.08 9.28 8.76
CA ALA A 275 26.76 8.65 10.03
C ALA A 275 25.36 8.03 9.99
N LEU A 276 25.28 6.76 10.33
CA LEU A 276 24.02 6.01 10.37
C LEU A 276 23.37 6.10 11.75
N PRO A 277 22.05 6.21 11.81
CA PRO A 277 21.34 6.12 13.07
C PRO A 277 21.42 4.71 13.64
N ASN A 278 21.25 4.56 14.95
CA ASN A 278 21.35 3.28 15.67
C ASN A 278 20.31 2.23 15.23
N TYR A 279 19.21 2.66 14.63
CA TYR A 279 18.19 1.77 14.09
C TYR A 279 18.46 1.26 12.66
N ALA A 280 19.48 1.77 11.98
CA ALA A 280 19.79 1.41 10.59
C ALA A 280 19.93 -0.12 10.37
N PRO A 281 20.58 -0.90 11.25
CA PRO A 281 20.70 -2.35 11.07
C PRO A 281 19.37 -3.09 10.95
N ALA A 282 18.29 -2.55 11.55
CA ALA A 282 16.96 -3.15 11.48
C ALA A 282 16.36 -3.16 10.07
N PHE A 283 16.88 -2.39 9.13
CA PHE A 283 16.38 -2.27 7.75
C PHE A 283 17.28 -2.96 6.71
N LEU A 284 18.41 -3.54 7.14
CA LEU A 284 19.32 -4.23 6.24
C LEU A 284 18.76 -5.59 5.81
N LEU A 285 19.11 -6.02 4.61
CA LEU A 285 18.83 -7.38 4.15
C LEU A 285 19.50 -8.43 5.04
N SER A 286 20.71 -8.16 5.53
CA SER A 286 21.49 -9.05 6.41
C SER A 286 20.83 -9.34 7.75
N ARG A 287 19.74 -8.66 8.13
CA ARG A 287 18.98 -9.03 9.34
C ARG A 287 18.44 -10.45 9.29
N TYR A 288 18.22 -10.99 8.09
CA TYR A 288 17.76 -12.37 7.90
C TYR A 288 18.89 -13.43 8.05
N ASP A 289 20.14 -12.99 8.14
CA ASP A 289 21.27 -13.89 8.42
C ASP A 289 21.36 -14.24 9.91
N ASP A 290 20.61 -13.54 10.78
CA ASP A 290 20.54 -13.79 12.21
C ASP A 290 19.42 -14.79 12.56
N PRO A 291 19.76 -16.01 13.04
CA PRO A 291 18.74 -17.00 13.43
C PRO A 291 17.81 -16.53 14.55
N ALA A 292 18.27 -15.62 15.41
CA ALA A 292 17.42 -15.04 16.45
C ALA A 292 16.35 -14.13 15.87
N TYR A 293 16.68 -13.41 14.80
CA TYR A 293 15.71 -12.61 14.07
C TYR A 293 14.64 -13.47 13.40
N GLU A 294 15.02 -14.55 12.74
CA GLU A 294 14.09 -15.50 12.13
C GLU A 294 13.12 -16.11 13.17
N THR A 295 13.63 -16.46 14.34
CA THR A 295 12.79 -16.93 15.44
C THR A 295 11.81 -15.85 15.89
N LEU A 296 12.26 -14.60 16.02
CA LEU A 296 11.42 -13.48 16.44
C LEU A 296 10.27 -13.21 15.46
N ILE A 297 10.54 -13.24 14.15
CA ILE A 297 9.51 -12.93 13.16
C ILE A 297 8.54 -14.09 12.91
N SER A 298 8.98 -15.35 13.13
CA SER A 298 8.09 -16.52 12.99
C SER A 298 6.96 -16.54 14.02
N THR A 299 7.10 -15.85 15.14
CA THR A 299 6.10 -15.76 16.21
C THR A 299 5.17 -14.56 16.07
N LYS A 300 5.43 -13.65 15.12
CA LYS A 300 4.62 -12.46 14.92
C LYS A 300 3.55 -12.70 13.86
N SER A 301 2.32 -12.27 14.17
CA SER A 301 1.28 -12.14 13.15
C SER A 301 1.70 -11.10 12.12
N THR A 302 1.55 -11.43 10.84
CA THR A 302 1.76 -10.50 9.72
C THR A 302 0.52 -9.62 9.46
N SER A 303 -0.56 -9.87 10.17
CA SER A 303 -1.79 -9.07 10.14
C SER A 303 -1.54 -7.78 10.93
N GLY A 304 -1.32 -6.72 10.28
CA GLY A 304 -1.07 -5.42 10.93
C GLY A 304 -1.08 -4.30 9.91
N GLN A 305 -1.73 -4.54 8.79
CA GLN A 305 -1.99 -3.50 7.82
C GLN A 305 -3.44 -3.09 7.89
N LEU A 306 -3.60 -1.80 7.89
CA LEU A 306 -4.89 -1.14 7.69
C LEU A 306 -5.46 -1.48 6.33
#